data_c00563869953c0ecf2d8a09c25eca42b
#
_entry.id   c00563869953c0ecf2d8a09c25eca42b
#
_cell.length_a   1.000
_cell.length_b   1.000
_cell.length_c   1.000
_cell.angle_alpha   90.00
_cell.angle_beta   90.00
_cell.angle_gamma   90.00
#
_symmetry.space_group_name_H-M   'P 1'
#
loop_
_entity.id
_entity.type
_entity.pdbx_description
1 polymer ?
#
loop_
_entity_poly.entity_id
_entity_poly.type
_entity_poly.pdbx_seq_one_letter_code
_entity_poly.pdbx_strand_id
1 'polypeptide(L)'
;GMVTASDIIRHQRGNVLFIIGELSKAENLYELTRLSWQLPHYFSAHAKKAGDYDIAGKILSQATDIMTRKLIGFFQQANGKAPMMFAWLVYGSQAREDQTMGSDQDNGLLLTERPSKTQAEYFAKMADYVCNGLAKCGIKLCDGNIMASNPKLRLSLEEAIEEAKRWVKAPTKDAIMHFNIFLDVRCAAGDISLFKQLQRQRAPLMQQNMFLAALTRNSNEISVPLSMFQKFIYEKGRKEKDVIDLKTRAVALINNIARIYALADGVT
;
A
#
# COMPACT_ATOMS: atom_id res chain seq x y z
N GLY A 1 10.42 -43.75 -5.99
CA GLY A 1 10.52 -43.12 -7.28
C GLY A 1 11.76 -42.25 -7.35
N MET A 2 12.38 -42.13 -8.49
CA MET A 2 13.60 -41.32 -8.70
C MET A 2 13.19 -39.86 -8.82
N VAL A 3 13.81 -38.96 -8.03
CA VAL A 3 13.62 -37.52 -8.14
C VAL A 3 14.54 -37.02 -9.25
N THR A 4 13.96 -36.43 -10.27
CA THR A 4 14.71 -35.87 -11.40
C THR A 4 15.05 -34.39 -11.18
N ALA A 5 16.04 -33.84 -11.90
CA ALA A 5 16.32 -32.40 -11.90
C ALA A 5 15.08 -31.60 -12.30
N SER A 6 14.23 -32.11 -13.19
CA SER A 6 12.95 -31.49 -13.56
C SER A 6 11.95 -31.43 -12.38
N ASP A 7 11.94 -32.44 -11.51
CA ASP A 7 11.07 -32.47 -10.33
C ASP A 7 11.53 -31.44 -9.27
N ILE A 8 12.85 -31.32 -9.10
CA ILE A 8 13.47 -30.31 -8.23
C ILE A 8 13.15 -28.90 -8.76
N ILE A 9 13.35 -28.66 -10.06
CA ILE A 9 13.04 -27.38 -10.70
C ILE A 9 11.54 -27.08 -10.60
N ARG A 10 10.66 -28.05 -10.80
CA ARG A 10 9.20 -27.88 -10.65
C ARG A 10 8.82 -27.59 -9.21
N HIS A 11 9.46 -28.23 -8.23
CA HIS A 11 9.25 -27.96 -6.80
C HIS A 11 9.77 -26.57 -6.41
N GLN A 12 10.94 -26.18 -6.91
CA GLN A 12 11.50 -24.83 -6.70
C GLN A 12 10.65 -23.75 -7.38
N ARG A 13 10.11 -24.00 -8.59
CA ARG A 13 9.19 -23.06 -9.26
C ARG A 13 7.87 -22.87 -8.52
N GLY A 14 7.46 -23.80 -7.65
CA GLY A 14 6.33 -23.65 -6.75
C GLY A 14 6.68 -22.92 -5.44
N ASN A 15 7.95 -22.62 -5.20
CA ASN A 15 8.39 -21.93 -4.00
C ASN A 15 8.36 -20.41 -4.23
N VAL A 16 7.59 -19.74 -3.41
CA VAL A 16 7.46 -18.26 -3.41
C VAL A 16 8.81 -17.57 -3.23
N LEU A 17 9.71 -18.13 -2.42
CA LEU A 17 11.06 -17.57 -2.23
C LEU A 17 11.85 -17.53 -3.54
N PHE A 18 11.54 -18.42 -4.49
CA PHE A 18 12.17 -18.41 -5.80
C PHE A 18 11.78 -17.16 -6.60
N ILE A 19 10.46 -16.84 -6.73
CA ILE A 19 10.03 -15.67 -7.50
C ILE A 19 10.50 -14.36 -6.85
N ILE A 20 10.50 -14.28 -5.52
CA ILE A 20 11.05 -13.15 -4.77
C ILE A 20 12.55 -12.95 -5.07
N GLY A 21 13.31 -14.04 -5.07
CA GLY A 21 14.72 -14.03 -5.45
C GLY A 21 14.96 -13.57 -6.89
N GLU A 22 14.17 -14.05 -7.83
CA GLU A 22 14.28 -13.66 -9.24
C GLU A 22 13.89 -12.19 -9.48
N LEU A 23 12.81 -11.71 -8.87
CA LEU A 23 12.45 -10.29 -8.94
C LEU A 23 13.58 -9.39 -8.41
N SER A 24 14.27 -9.80 -7.35
CA SER A 24 15.39 -9.05 -6.78
C SER A 24 16.59 -8.97 -7.73
N LYS A 25 16.78 -9.97 -8.59
CA LYS A 25 17.88 -10.05 -9.55
C LYS A 25 17.60 -9.34 -10.88
N ALA A 26 16.34 -9.00 -11.18
CA ALA A 26 15.99 -8.35 -12.44
C ALA A 26 16.87 -7.12 -12.71
N GLU A 27 17.44 -7.02 -13.89
CA GLU A 27 18.39 -5.97 -14.25
C GLU A 27 17.76 -4.79 -15.01
N ASN A 28 16.52 -5.00 -15.52
CA ASN A 28 15.79 -3.99 -16.27
C ASN A 28 14.27 -4.17 -16.15
N LEU A 29 13.51 -3.16 -16.64
CA LEU A 29 12.06 -3.16 -16.59
C LEU A 29 11.42 -4.34 -17.34
N TYR A 30 12.02 -4.77 -18.46
CA TYR A 30 11.49 -5.88 -19.25
C TYR A 30 11.53 -7.19 -18.44
N GLU A 31 12.66 -7.50 -17.85
CA GLU A 31 12.80 -8.68 -17.00
C GLU A 31 11.88 -8.63 -15.78
N LEU A 32 11.84 -7.47 -15.11
CA LEU A 32 10.98 -7.25 -13.96
C LEU A 32 9.51 -7.50 -14.32
N THR A 33 9.05 -6.97 -15.45
CA THR A 33 7.69 -7.17 -15.95
C THR A 33 7.43 -8.65 -16.27
N ARG A 34 8.33 -9.31 -16.99
CA ARG A 34 8.19 -10.72 -17.35
C ARG A 34 8.09 -11.64 -16.12
N LEU A 35 8.86 -11.34 -15.07
CA LEU A 35 8.86 -12.09 -13.82
C LEU A 35 7.58 -11.82 -13.00
N SER A 36 7.14 -10.56 -12.93
CA SER A 36 5.96 -10.17 -12.17
C SER A 36 4.68 -10.84 -12.67
N TRP A 37 4.55 -11.09 -13.97
CA TRP A 37 3.41 -11.82 -14.54
C TRP A 37 3.28 -13.27 -14.09
N GLN A 38 4.28 -13.80 -13.37
CA GLN A 38 4.20 -15.11 -12.73
C GLN A 38 3.59 -15.05 -11.32
N LEU A 39 3.53 -13.86 -10.68
CA LEU A 39 3.01 -13.69 -9.32
C LEU A 39 1.60 -14.26 -9.11
N PRO A 40 0.63 -14.10 -10.05
CA PRO A 40 -0.70 -14.69 -9.89
C PRO A 40 -0.69 -16.20 -9.70
N HIS A 41 0.23 -16.89 -10.39
CA HIS A 41 0.39 -18.34 -10.25
C HIS A 41 0.86 -18.72 -8.83
N TYR A 42 1.88 -18.04 -8.32
CA TYR A 42 2.42 -18.28 -6.98
C TYR A 42 1.41 -17.92 -5.89
N PHE A 43 0.73 -16.79 -6.03
CA PHE A 43 -0.32 -16.36 -5.12
C PHE A 43 -1.45 -17.39 -5.06
N SER A 44 -1.97 -17.80 -6.22
CA SER A 44 -3.07 -18.77 -6.32
C SER A 44 -2.68 -20.16 -5.78
N ALA A 45 -1.46 -20.60 -6.03
CA ALA A 45 -0.96 -21.88 -5.52
C ALA A 45 -0.88 -21.88 -4.00
N HIS A 46 -0.44 -20.78 -3.39
CA HIS A 46 -0.34 -20.62 -1.94
C HIS A 46 -1.72 -20.52 -1.29
N ALA A 47 -2.57 -19.63 -1.79
CA ALA A 47 -3.92 -19.42 -1.28
C ALA A 47 -4.78 -20.70 -1.34
N LYS A 48 -4.69 -21.47 -2.43
CA LYS A 48 -5.47 -22.72 -2.60
C LYS A 48 -4.95 -23.87 -1.74
N LYS A 49 -3.62 -24.01 -1.61
CA LYS A 49 -3.00 -25.18 -0.99
C LYS A 49 -3.06 -25.14 0.53
N ALA A 50 -2.94 -23.96 1.12
CA ALA A 50 -2.84 -23.80 2.57
C ALA A 50 -4.10 -23.18 3.20
N GLY A 51 -5.00 -22.57 2.41
CA GLY A 51 -6.07 -21.70 2.92
C GLY A 51 -5.51 -20.45 3.60
N ASP A 52 -4.21 -20.18 3.43
CA ASP A 52 -3.48 -19.15 4.13
C ASP A 52 -3.36 -17.90 3.28
N TYR A 53 -4.44 -17.11 3.26
CA TYR A 53 -4.51 -15.85 2.54
C TYR A 53 -3.63 -14.76 3.18
N ASP A 54 -3.30 -14.87 4.47
CA ASP A 54 -2.42 -13.94 5.18
C ASP A 54 -0.99 -14.04 4.62
N ILE A 55 -0.45 -15.26 4.53
CA ILE A 55 0.86 -15.47 3.90
C ILE A 55 0.85 -15.03 2.43
N ALA A 56 -0.21 -15.33 1.69
CA ALA A 56 -0.31 -14.93 0.28
C ALA A 56 -0.30 -13.39 0.13
N GLY A 57 -1.00 -12.66 1.00
CA GLY A 57 -1.01 -11.21 1.02
C GLY A 57 0.35 -10.60 1.36
N LYS A 58 1.03 -11.14 2.36
CA LYS A 58 2.42 -10.75 2.75
C LYS A 58 3.40 -10.94 1.58
N ILE A 59 3.33 -12.07 0.90
CA ILE A 59 4.17 -12.37 -0.24
C ILE A 59 3.97 -11.36 -1.37
N LEU A 60 2.71 -11.06 -1.70
CA LEU A 60 2.41 -10.11 -2.76
C LEU A 60 2.89 -8.71 -2.40
N SER A 61 2.70 -8.29 -1.15
CA SER A 61 3.18 -7.00 -0.65
C SER A 61 4.71 -6.89 -0.69
N GLN A 62 5.42 -7.95 -0.29
CA GLN A 62 6.88 -8.00 -0.39
C GLN A 62 7.38 -7.99 -1.84
N ALA A 63 6.70 -8.71 -2.74
CA ALA A 63 7.02 -8.67 -4.17
C ALA A 63 6.83 -7.26 -4.74
N THR A 64 5.74 -6.57 -4.36
CA THR A 64 5.47 -5.19 -4.78
C THR A 64 6.53 -4.22 -4.24
N ASP A 65 6.99 -4.40 -3.01
CA ASP A 65 8.10 -3.62 -2.45
C ASP A 65 9.40 -3.82 -3.22
N ILE A 66 9.73 -5.06 -3.61
CA ILE A 66 10.92 -5.36 -4.40
C ILE A 66 10.81 -4.70 -5.77
N MET A 67 9.68 -4.83 -6.44
CA MET A 67 9.43 -4.17 -7.74
C MET A 67 9.59 -2.65 -7.62
N THR A 68 9.04 -2.04 -6.56
CA THR A 68 9.20 -0.61 -6.28
C THR A 68 10.67 -0.22 -6.14
N ARG A 69 11.45 -0.94 -5.33
CA ARG A 69 12.89 -0.67 -5.14
C ARG A 69 13.68 -0.84 -6.44
N LYS A 70 13.38 -1.86 -7.23
CA LYS A 70 14.03 -2.07 -8.54
C LYS A 70 13.73 -0.94 -9.51
N LEU A 71 12.47 -0.52 -9.61
CA LEU A 71 12.06 0.59 -10.49
C LEU A 71 12.72 1.92 -10.08
N ILE A 72 12.79 2.22 -8.79
CA ILE A 72 13.54 3.38 -8.29
C ILE A 72 15.02 3.27 -8.69
N GLY A 73 15.63 2.09 -8.51
CA GLY A 73 17.02 1.84 -8.90
C GLY A 73 17.26 2.04 -10.40
N PHE A 74 16.40 1.52 -11.26
CA PHE A 74 16.51 1.69 -12.72
C PHE A 74 16.37 3.17 -13.12
N PHE A 75 15.43 3.88 -12.48
CA PHE A 75 15.29 5.31 -12.73
C PHE A 75 16.55 6.08 -12.33
N GLN A 76 17.10 5.82 -11.15
CA GLN A 76 18.33 6.50 -10.68
C GLN A 76 19.55 6.12 -11.50
N GLN A 77 19.64 4.90 -12.01
CA GLN A 77 20.72 4.50 -12.91
C GLN A 77 20.72 5.30 -14.22
N ALA A 78 19.53 5.59 -14.74
CA ALA A 78 19.38 6.33 -16.00
C ALA A 78 19.42 7.87 -15.83
N ASN A 79 19.01 8.40 -14.66
CA ASN A 79 18.80 9.84 -14.45
C ASN A 79 19.69 10.45 -13.34
N GLY A 80 20.60 9.65 -12.76
CA GLY A 80 21.38 10.07 -11.61
C GLY A 80 20.69 9.83 -10.26
N LYS A 81 21.47 9.91 -9.19
CA LYS A 81 20.97 9.74 -7.82
C LYS A 81 19.94 10.81 -7.45
N ALA A 82 19.03 10.45 -6.56
CA ALA A 82 18.07 11.41 -6.03
C ALA A 82 18.77 12.64 -5.42
N PRO A 83 18.27 13.86 -5.69
CA PRO A 83 18.93 15.11 -5.28
C PRO A 83 18.81 15.40 -3.79
N MET A 84 17.99 14.65 -3.05
CA MET A 84 17.87 14.69 -1.59
C MET A 84 17.38 13.33 -1.07
N MET A 85 17.47 13.12 0.24
CA MET A 85 16.88 11.94 0.89
C MET A 85 15.37 11.94 0.75
N PHE A 86 14.81 10.78 0.51
CA PHE A 86 13.37 10.55 0.38
C PHE A 86 12.98 9.20 0.95
N ALA A 87 11.71 9.05 1.30
CA ALA A 87 11.09 7.76 1.59
C ALA A 87 9.91 7.52 0.64
N TRP A 88 9.88 6.37 -0.01
CA TRP A 88 8.71 5.90 -0.74
C TRP A 88 7.76 5.24 0.23
N LEU A 89 6.61 5.85 0.41
CA LEU A 89 5.57 5.39 1.32
C LEU A 89 4.54 4.56 0.55
N VAL A 90 4.06 3.51 1.19
CA VAL A 90 2.94 2.70 0.70
C VAL A 90 1.83 2.73 1.74
N TYR A 91 0.59 2.67 1.26
CA TYR A 91 -0.60 2.83 2.09
C TYR A 91 -1.50 1.60 2.01
N GLY A 92 -2.49 1.55 2.89
CA GLY A 92 -3.58 0.60 2.84
C GLY A 92 -3.13 -0.87 2.83
N SER A 93 -3.62 -1.65 1.88
CA SER A 93 -3.39 -3.11 1.83
C SER A 93 -1.91 -3.48 1.66
N GLN A 94 -1.13 -2.69 0.93
CA GLN A 94 0.31 -2.94 0.82
C GLN A 94 1.03 -2.66 2.15
N ALA A 95 0.63 -1.61 2.87
CA ALA A 95 1.21 -1.28 4.17
C ALA A 95 0.86 -2.32 5.24
N ARG A 96 -0.37 -2.81 5.26
CA ARG A 96 -0.84 -3.88 6.17
C ARG A 96 -0.39 -5.29 5.76
N GLU A 97 0.24 -5.43 4.59
CA GLU A 97 0.67 -6.72 4.02
C GLU A 97 -0.49 -7.69 3.73
N ASP A 98 -1.67 -7.16 3.43
CA ASP A 98 -2.88 -7.92 3.08
C ASP A 98 -3.34 -7.73 1.61
N GLN A 99 -2.39 -7.45 0.71
CA GLN A 99 -2.69 -7.28 -0.71
C GLN A 99 -3.31 -8.53 -1.33
N THR A 100 -4.17 -8.29 -2.31
CA THR A 100 -4.74 -9.33 -3.18
C THR A 100 -4.35 -9.06 -4.64
N MET A 101 -4.62 -10.01 -5.53
CA MET A 101 -4.39 -9.81 -6.96
C MET A 101 -5.25 -8.72 -7.60
N GLY A 102 -6.25 -8.23 -6.89
CA GLY A 102 -7.10 -7.12 -7.33
C GLY A 102 -6.73 -5.78 -6.71
N SER A 103 -5.73 -5.74 -5.82
CA SER A 103 -5.27 -4.51 -5.18
C SER A 103 -4.61 -3.59 -6.20
N ASP A 104 -4.90 -2.30 -6.08
CA ASP A 104 -4.26 -1.20 -6.79
C ASP A 104 -3.06 -0.65 -6.01
N GLN A 105 -2.37 0.32 -6.60
CA GLN A 105 -1.26 1.01 -5.94
C GLN A 105 -1.80 2.14 -5.08
N ASP A 106 -1.38 2.17 -3.80
CA ASP A 106 -1.53 3.32 -2.94
C ASP A 106 -0.15 3.70 -2.40
N ASN A 107 0.39 4.82 -2.87
CA ASN A 107 1.76 5.23 -2.51
C ASN A 107 1.97 6.74 -2.54
N GLY A 108 3.07 7.20 -1.96
CA GLY A 108 3.47 8.59 -1.93
C GLY A 108 4.97 8.76 -1.71
N LEU A 109 5.44 10.00 -1.80
CA LEU A 109 6.81 10.38 -1.50
C LEU A 109 6.88 11.30 -0.30
N LEU A 110 7.74 10.97 0.64
CA LEU A 110 8.16 11.87 1.71
C LEU A 110 9.57 12.37 1.37
N LEU A 111 9.75 13.68 1.37
CA LEU A 111 11.01 14.37 1.10
C LEU A 111 11.54 15.00 2.38
N THR A 112 12.85 15.12 2.51
CA THR A 112 13.48 15.71 3.70
C THR A 112 13.05 17.16 3.92
N GLU A 113 12.97 17.92 2.82
CA GLU A 113 12.62 19.34 2.80
C GLU A 113 11.82 19.70 1.55
N ARG A 114 11.32 20.92 1.47
CA ARG A 114 10.62 21.40 0.28
C ARG A 114 11.58 21.45 -0.92
N PRO A 115 11.29 20.73 -2.02
CA PRO A 115 12.17 20.66 -3.16
C PRO A 115 12.19 21.99 -3.94
N SER A 116 13.35 22.34 -4.49
CA SER A 116 13.43 23.34 -5.56
C SER A 116 12.68 22.86 -6.81
N LYS A 117 12.45 23.75 -7.78
CA LYS A 117 11.76 23.40 -9.03
C LYS A 117 12.40 22.20 -9.74
N THR A 118 13.72 22.22 -9.89
CA THR A 118 14.47 21.14 -10.57
C THR A 118 14.40 19.82 -9.79
N GLN A 119 14.48 19.88 -8.47
CA GLN A 119 14.33 18.70 -7.62
C GLN A 119 12.90 18.14 -7.68
N ALA A 120 11.89 19.01 -7.68
CA ALA A 120 10.50 18.62 -7.82
C ALA A 120 10.22 17.93 -9.17
N GLU A 121 10.81 18.42 -10.26
CA GLU A 121 10.76 17.79 -11.59
C GLU A 121 11.41 16.40 -11.61
N TYR A 122 12.55 16.23 -10.92
CA TYR A 122 13.20 14.92 -10.79
C TYR A 122 12.27 13.92 -10.10
N PHE A 123 11.71 14.30 -8.93
CA PHE A 123 10.82 13.41 -8.17
C PHE A 123 9.49 13.15 -8.87
N ALA A 124 8.99 14.09 -9.65
CA ALA A 124 7.81 13.88 -10.49
C ALA A 124 8.08 12.78 -11.54
N LYS A 125 9.18 12.91 -12.30
CA LYS A 125 9.59 11.92 -13.31
C LYS A 125 9.85 10.54 -12.68
N MET A 126 10.50 10.50 -11.51
CA MET A 126 10.73 9.25 -10.79
C MET A 126 9.40 8.60 -10.37
N ALA A 127 8.49 9.37 -9.81
CA ALA A 127 7.17 8.88 -9.38
C ALA A 127 6.36 8.34 -10.56
N ASP A 128 6.32 9.06 -11.67
CA ASP A 128 5.65 8.62 -12.91
C ASP A 128 6.26 7.32 -13.45
N TYR A 129 7.59 7.23 -13.48
CA TYR A 129 8.30 6.04 -13.93
C TYR A 129 7.98 4.82 -13.05
N VAL A 130 7.98 4.99 -11.73
CA VAL A 130 7.71 3.89 -10.77
C VAL A 130 6.25 3.47 -10.84
N CYS A 131 5.29 4.39 -10.79
CA CYS A 131 3.87 4.05 -10.85
C CYS A 131 3.49 3.37 -12.16
N ASN A 132 3.98 3.87 -13.31
CA ASN A 132 3.75 3.23 -14.60
C ASN A 132 4.50 1.90 -14.73
N GLY A 133 5.68 1.78 -14.14
CA GLY A 133 6.44 0.53 -14.06
C GLY A 133 5.69 -0.55 -13.28
N LEU A 134 5.14 -0.21 -12.11
CA LEU A 134 4.30 -1.10 -11.31
C LEU A 134 3.04 -1.52 -12.09
N ALA A 135 2.42 -0.59 -12.84
CA ALA A 135 1.27 -0.92 -13.69
C ALA A 135 1.64 -1.94 -14.77
N LYS A 136 2.80 -1.81 -15.41
CA LYS A 136 3.34 -2.81 -16.35
C LYS A 136 3.60 -4.16 -15.67
N CYS A 137 3.98 -4.15 -14.42
CA CYS A 137 4.17 -5.34 -13.58
C CYS A 137 2.85 -5.96 -13.09
N GLY A 138 1.69 -5.42 -13.47
CA GLY A 138 0.37 -5.97 -13.13
C GLY A 138 -0.27 -5.40 -11.87
N ILE A 139 0.36 -4.40 -11.21
CA ILE A 139 -0.25 -3.69 -10.07
C ILE A 139 -1.00 -2.46 -10.62
N LYS A 140 -2.31 -2.48 -10.57
CA LYS A 140 -3.18 -1.44 -11.18
C LYS A 140 -2.90 -0.05 -10.63
N LEU A 141 -3.04 0.96 -11.46
CA LEU A 141 -3.10 2.35 -11.01
C LEU A 141 -4.33 2.56 -10.12
N CYS A 142 -4.21 3.41 -9.10
CA CYS A 142 -5.31 3.74 -8.20
C CYS A 142 -6.29 4.71 -8.88
N ASP A 143 -7.56 4.30 -8.98
CA ASP A 143 -8.63 5.15 -9.52
C ASP A 143 -8.84 6.42 -8.68
N GLY A 144 -8.55 6.35 -7.38
CA GLY A 144 -8.57 7.48 -6.44
C GLY A 144 -7.37 8.41 -6.55
N ASN A 145 -6.42 8.12 -7.47
CA ASN A 145 -5.20 8.89 -7.66
C ASN A 145 -4.34 9.06 -6.39
N ILE A 146 -4.35 8.04 -5.50
CA ILE A 146 -3.52 7.96 -4.28
C ILE A 146 -2.16 7.38 -4.66
N MET A 147 -1.41 8.13 -5.45
CA MET A 147 -0.10 7.69 -5.98
C MET A 147 0.92 8.81 -5.95
N ALA A 148 2.21 8.47 -5.82
CA ALA A 148 3.31 9.41 -5.85
C ALA A 148 3.39 10.24 -7.15
N SER A 149 2.82 9.77 -8.26
CA SER A 149 2.64 10.53 -9.49
C SER A 149 1.75 11.78 -9.29
N ASN A 150 0.81 11.75 -8.33
CA ASN A 150 0.03 12.91 -7.91
C ASN A 150 0.92 13.89 -7.13
N PRO A 151 1.04 15.16 -7.55
CA PRO A 151 1.82 16.18 -6.84
C PRO A 151 1.45 16.34 -5.36
N LYS A 152 0.15 16.15 -5.02
CA LYS A 152 -0.35 16.26 -3.65
C LYS A 152 0.17 15.18 -2.70
N LEU A 153 0.77 14.13 -3.23
CA LEU A 153 1.33 13.00 -2.46
C LEU A 153 2.87 12.97 -2.51
N ARG A 154 3.49 14.06 -2.91
CA ARG A 154 4.91 14.32 -2.78
C ARG A 154 5.11 15.46 -1.81
N LEU A 155 5.24 15.13 -0.53
CA LEU A 155 5.28 16.10 0.56
C LEU A 155 6.66 16.13 1.21
N SER A 156 7.13 17.30 1.58
CA SER A 156 8.22 17.41 2.53
C SER A 156 7.77 16.94 3.92
N LEU A 157 8.73 16.62 4.80
CA LEU A 157 8.44 16.23 6.18
C LEU A 157 7.59 17.30 6.90
N GLU A 158 7.93 18.57 6.70
CA GLU A 158 7.17 19.69 7.27
C GLU A 158 5.73 19.71 6.75
N GLU A 159 5.53 19.62 5.43
CA GLU A 159 4.20 19.61 4.81
C GLU A 159 3.36 18.41 5.28
N ALA A 160 3.96 17.24 5.42
CA ALA A 160 3.27 16.05 5.91
C ALA A 160 2.81 16.19 7.37
N ILE A 161 3.61 16.85 8.22
CA ILE A 161 3.25 17.14 9.60
C ILE A 161 2.13 18.20 9.67
N GLU A 162 2.21 19.26 8.86
CA GLU A 162 1.16 20.29 8.79
C GLU A 162 -0.16 19.70 8.29
N GLU A 163 -0.13 18.76 7.33
CA GLU A 163 -1.31 18.02 6.93
C GLU A 163 -1.90 17.23 8.10
N ALA A 164 -1.08 16.49 8.85
CA ALA A 164 -1.54 15.73 10.02
C ALA A 164 -2.17 16.66 11.08
N LYS A 165 -1.55 17.81 11.38
CA LYS A 165 -2.10 18.82 12.30
C LYS A 165 -3.47 19.33 11.82
N ARG A 166 -3.61 19.61 10.53
CA ARG A 166 -4.84 20.12 9.94
C ARG A 166 -5.98 19.11 10.09
N TRP A 167 -5.71 17.83 9.80
CA TRP A 167 -6.71 16.76 9.93
C TRP A 167 -7.16 16.54 11.36
N VAL A 168 -6.22 16.58 12.31
CA VAL A 168 -6.54 16.42 13.74
C VAL A 168 -7.31 17.62 14.29
N LYS A 169 -6.98 18.84 13.83
CA LYS A 169 -7.64 20.07 14.28
C LYS A 169 -9.07 20.23 13.77
N ALA A 170 -9.34 19.76 12.55
CA ALA A 170 -10.64 19.86 11.91
C ALA A 170 -11.04 18.50 11.28
N PRO A 171 -11.45 17.51 12.09
CA PRO A 171 -11.75 16.16 11.63
C PRO A 171 -13.14 16.11 10.96
N THR A 172 -13.26 16.72 9.78
CA THR A 172 -14.46 16.60 8.93
C THR A 172 -14.56 15.18 8.34
N LYS A 173 -15.74 14.81 7.85
CA LYS A 173 -15.93 13.48 7.18
C LYS A 173 -14.91 13.26 6.07
N ASP A 174 -14.71 14.26 5.23
CA ASP A 174 -13.74 14.18 4.12
C ASP A 174 -12.30 14.05 4.62
N ALA A 175 -11.95 14.84 5.65
CA ALA A 175 -10.63 14.74 6.29
C ALA A 175 -10.39 13.34 6.87
N ILE A 176 -11.39 12.76 7.56
CA ILE A 176 -11.30 11.42 8.14
C ILE A 176 -11.21 10.34 7.06
N MET A 177 -11.99 10.46 5.98
CA MET A 177 -11.93 9.51 4.87
C MET A 177 -10.57 9.52 4.20
N HIS A 178 -10.02 10.70 3.92
CA HIS A 178 -8.66 10.83 3.39
C HIS A 178 -7.62 10.32 4.40
N PHE A 179 -7.76 10.66 5.66
CA PHE A 179 -6.82 10.28 6.70
C PHE A 179 -6.74 8.76 6.92
N ASN A 180 -7.86 8.05 6.82
CA ASN A 180 -7.89 6.60 6.93
C ASN A 180 -6.94 5.88 5.93
N ILE A 181 -6.72 6.49 4.75
CA ILE A 181 -5.78 5.97 3.75
C ILE A 181 -4.34 6.07 4.28
N PHE A 182 -4.02 7.16 5.00
CA PHE A 182 -2.67 7.46 5.47
C PHE A 182 -2.36 6.92 6.88
N LEU A 183 -3.32 6.28 7.56
CA LEU A 183 -3.08 5.62 8.84
C LEU A 183 -2.25 4.35 8.68
N ASP A 184 -2.63 3.51 7.73
CA ASP A 184 -1.86 2.33 7.41
C ASP A 184 -0.76 2.73 6.43
N VAL A 185 0.42 2.98 6.94
CA VAL A 185 1.55 3.45 6.12
C VAL A 185 2.84 2.75 6.50
N ARG A 186 3.65 2.46 5.50
CA ARG A 186 4.97 1.84 5.66
C ARG A 186 5.95 2.44 4.66
N CYS A 187 7.22 2.50 5.03
CA CYS A 187 8.31 2.83 4.11
C CYS A 187 8.72 1.58 3.33
N ALA A 188 8.48 1.53 2.03
CA ALA A 188 8.85 0.42 1.15
C ALA A 188 10.25 0.58 0.53
N ALA A 189 10.70 1.82 0.35
CA ALA A 189 12.01 2.14 -0.23
C ALA A 189 12.52 3.50 0.24
N GLY A 190 13.82 3.77 0.05
CA GLY A 190 14.46 5.03 0.44
C GLY A 190 14.86 5.06 1.91
N ASP A 191 14.78 6.22 2.54
CA ASP A 191 15.29 6.44 3.90
C ASP A 191 14.24 6.16 4.97
N ILE A 192 14.38 5.04 5.66
CA ILE A 192 13.53 4.65 6.79
C ILE A 192 13.64 5.62 7.97
N SER A 193 14.76 6.32 8.14
CA SER A 193 14.96 7.26 9.25
C SER A 193 14.06 8.49 9.08
N LEU A 194 13.89 8.95 7.85
CA LEU A 194 12.97 10.04 7.50
C LEU A 194 11.51 9.67 7.80
N PHE A 195 11.12 8.44 7.44
CA PHE A 195 9.79 7.93 7.80
C PHE A 195 9.59 7.84 9.32
N LYS A 196 10.59 7.34 10.06
CA LYS A 196 10.54 7.30 11.53
C LYS A 196 10.41 8.68 12.16
N GLN A 197 11.01 9.72 11.56
CA GLN A 197 10.84 11.09 12.01
C GLN A 197 9.39 11.57 11.84
N LEU A 198 8.77 11.30 10.69
CA LEU A 198 7.34 11.57 10.48
C LEU A 198 6.48 10.89 11.54
N GLN A 199 6.70 9.58 11.78
CA GLN A 199 5.93 8.81 12.75
C GLN A 199 6.04 9.40 14.16
N ARG A 200 7.25 9.72 14.63
CA ARG A 200 7.49 10.33 15.96
C ARG A 200 6.76 11.66 16.13
N GLN A 201 6.68 12.47 15.09
CA GLN A 201 6.06 13.79 15.18
C GLN A 201 4.55 13.74 15.04
N ARG A 202 4.00 12.83 14.25
CA ARG A 202 2.56 12.72 14.04
C ARG A 202 1.84 11.90 15.13
N ALA A 203 2.49 10.90 15.73
CA ALA A 203 1.86 10.00 16.71
C ALA A 203 1.17 10.77 17.86
N PRO A 204 1.81 11.73 18.52
CA PRO A 204 1.16 12.48 19.62
C PRO A 204 -0.06 13.29 19.15
N LEU A 205 -0.07 13.75 17.90
CA LEU A 205 -1.20 14.49 17.34
C LEU A 205 -2.43 13.59 17.23
N MET A 206 -2.23 12.34 16.81
CA MET A 206 -3.31 11.38 16.54
C MET A 206 -3.91 10.76 17.80
N GLN A 207 -3.25 10.88 18.96
CA GLN A 207 -3.76 10.45 20.25
C GLN A 207 -4.79 11.41 20.88
N GLN A 208 -5.06 12.57 20.26
CA GLN A 208 -6.01 13.53 20.81
C GLN A 208 -7.43 12.95 20.87
N ASN A 209 -8.07 13.03 22.04
CA ASN A 209 -9.40 12.45 22.28
C ASN A 209 -10.46 12.91 21.28
N MET A 210 -10.42 14.19 20.86
CA MET A 210 -11.36 14.72 19.88
C MET A 210 -11.21 14.05 18.52
N PHE A 211 -9.97 13.77 18.11
CA PHE A 211 -9.69 13.07 16.86
C PHE A 211 -10.11 11.60 16.92
N LEU A 212 -9.79 10.90 18.01
CA LEU A 212 -10.22 9.51 18.23
C LEU A 212 -11.74 9.39 18.27
N ALA A 213 -12.44 10.33 18.92
CA ALA A 213 -13.88 10.37 18.92
C ALA A 213 -14.48 10.59 17.52
N ALA A 214 -13.84 11.40 16.69
CA ALA A 214 -14.26 11.62 15.31
C ALA A 214 -14.05 10.36 14.44
N LEU A 215 -12.93 9.65 14.59
CA LEU A 215 -12.70 8.35 13.93
C LEU A 215 -13.74 7.32 14.35
N THR A 216 -14.03 7.24 15.65
CA THR A 216 -15.06 6.33 16.18
C THR A 216 -16.45 6.64 15.62
N ARG A 217 -16.82 7.91 15.56
CA ARG A 217 -18.09 8.32 14.95
C ARG A 217 -18.19 7.94 13.48
N ASN A 218 -17.12 8.19 12.71
CA ASN A 218 -17.07 7.81 11.31
C ASN A 218 -17.19 6.28 11.12
N SER A 219 -16.56 5.50 11.99
CA SER A 219 -16.66 4.04 11.96
C SER A 219 -18.09 3.55 12.25
N ASN A 220 -18.79 4.20 13.16
CA ASN A 220 -20.19 3.86 13.50
C ASN A 220 -21.18 4.19 12.37
N GLU A 221 -20.79 4.99 11.38
CA GLU A 221 -21.62 5.24 10.19
C GLU A 221 -21.59 4.08 9.18
N ILE A 222 -20.62 3.16 9.32
CA ILE A 222 -20.55 1.95 8.48
C ILE A 222 -21.64 0.97 8.93
N SER A 223 -22.67 0.83 8.14
CA SER A 223 -23.73 -0.13 8.44
C SER A 223 -23.33 -1.55 8.07
N VAL A 224 -23.43 -2.47 9.01
CA VAL A 224 -23.28 -3.91 8.73
C VAL A 224 -24.40 -4.33 7.78
N PRO A 225 -24.14 -5.19 6.77
CA PRO A 225 -25.14 -5.58 5.77
C PRO A 225 -26.12 -6.63 6.33
N LEU A 226 -26.72 -6.31 7.48
CA LEU A 226 -27.72 -7.16 8.15
C LEU A 226 -29.00 -6.36 8.41
N SER A 227 -30.15 -6.96 8.11
CA SER A 227 -31.46 -6.43 8.48
C SER A 227 -31.74 -6.60 9.97
N MET A 228 -32.79 -5.98 10.48
CA MET A 228 -33.27 -6.18 11.87
C MET A 228 -33.56 -7.67 12.20
N PHE A 229 -33.82 -8.50 11.21
CA PHE A 229 -34.04 -9.95 11.36
C PHE A 229 -32.73 -10.76 11.10
N GLN A 230 -31.55 -10.13 11.15
CA GLN A 230 -30.26 -10.76 10.92
C GLN A 230 -30.10 -11.44 9.54
N LYS A 231 -30.92 -11.04 8.56
CA LYS A 231 -30.78 -11.50 7.17
C LYS A 231 -29.83 -10.57 6.42
N PHE A 232 -29.03 -11.14 5.52
CA PHE A 232 -28.14 -10.36 4.68
C PHE A 232 -28.92 -9.37 3.79
N ILE A 233 -28.41 -8.14 3.73
CA ILE A 233 -28.89 -7.11 2.80
C ILE A 233 -27.94 -7.13 1.60
N TYR A 234 -28.49 -7.40 0.42
CA TYR A 234 -27.76 -7.47 -0.83
C TYR A 234 -27.86 -6.14 -1.58
N GLU A 235 -26.79 -5.82 -2.32
CA GLU A 235 -26.70 -4.68 -3.22
C GLU A 235 -26.58 -5.18 -4.65
N LYS A 236 -26.93 -4.33 -5.64
CA LYS A 236 -26.74 -4.65 -7.06
C LYS A 236 -25.26 -4.49 -7.43
N GLY A 237 -24.61 -5.60 -7.73
CA GLY A 237 -23.23 -5.61 -8.24
C GLY A 237 -23.14 -5.19 -9.71
N ARG A 238 -21.92 -5.03 -10.21
CA ARG A 238 -21.61 -4.61 -11.60
C ARG A 238 -22.25 -5.50 -12.70
N LYS A 239 -22.71 -6.71 -12.35
CA LYS A 239 -23.34 -7.66 -13.29
C LYS A 239 -24.81 -7.95 -12.91
N GLU A 240 -25.48 -7.01 -12.27
CA GLU A 240 -26.87 -7.12 -11.78
C GLU A 240 -27.12 -8.29 -10.82
N LYS A 241 -26.06 -8.95 -10.34
CA LYS A 241 -26.15 -9.99 -9.32
C LYS A 241 -26.24 -9.35 -7.94
N ASP A 242 -27.00 -9.96 -7.07
CA ASP A 242 -27.03 -9.58 -5.66
C ASP A 242 -25.68 -9.93 -5.02
N VAL A 243 -25.02 -8.92 -4.44
CA VAL A 243 -23.71 -9.03 -3.81
C VAL A 243 -23.72 -8.38 -2.43
N ILE A 244 -22.79 -8.79 -1.58
CA ILE A 244 -22.49 -8.12 -0.33
C ILE A 244 -21.12 -7.49 -0.47
N ASP A 245 -21.01 -6.19 -0.26
CA ASP A 245 -19.72 -5.50 -0.23
C ASP A 245 -19.03 -5.72 1.13
N LEU A 246 -18.31 -6.82 1.24
CA LEU A 246 -17.54 -7.14 2.44
C LEU A 246 -16.40 -6.15 2.70
N LYS A 247 -15.82 -5.56 1.64
CA LYS A 247 -14.69 -4.63 1.78
C LYS A 247 -15.10 -3.38 2.56
N THR A 248 -16.21 -2.74 2.17
CA THR A 248 -16.64 -1.49 2.80
C THR A 248 -17.48 -1.70 4.05
N ARG A 249 -18.22 -2.82 4.16
CA ARG A 249 -19.18 -3.03 5.25
C ARG A 249 -18.70 -3.96 6.38
N ALA A 250 -17.59 -4.66 6.20
CA ALA A 250 -17.03 -5.54 7.23
C ALA A 250 -15.54 -5.26 7.43
N VAL A 251 -14.70 -5.42 6.41
CA VAL A 251 -13.24 -5.26 6.52
C VAL A 251 -12.87 -3.83 6.93
N ALA A 252 -13.51 -2.82 6.34
CA ALA A 252 -13.26 -1.43 6.69
C ALA A 252 -13.58 -1.14 8.17
N LEU A 253 -14.66 -1.71 8.70
CA LEU A 253 -15.04 -1.55 10.12
C LEU A 253 -14.00 -2.19 11.05
N ILE A 254 -13.56 -3.42 10.76
CA ILE A 254 -12.54 -4.12 11.54
C ILE A 254 -11.21 -3.33 11.54
N ASN A 255 -10.79 -2.87 10.37
CA ASN A 255 -9.57 -2.07 10.24
C ASN A 255 -9.69 -0.74 11.01
N ASN A 256 -10.83 -0.07 10.98
CA ASN A 256 -11.04 1.16 11.73
C ASN A 256 -10.99 0.94 13.23
N ILE A 257 -11.59 -0.13 13.74
CA ILE A 257 -11.52 -0.50 15.16
C ILE A 257 -10.05 -0.73 15.55
N ALA A 258 -9.32 -1.54 14.80
CA ALA A 258 -7.90 -1.79 15.08
C ALA A 258 -7.07 -0.50 15.09
N ARG A 259 -7.28 0.41 14.11
CA ARG A 259 -6.61 1.72 14.05
C ARG A 259 -6.91 2.58 15.28
N ILE A 260 -8.17 2.67 15.70
CA ILE A 260 -8.57 3.48 16.86
C ILE A 260 -7.86 3.00 18.12
N TYR A 261 -7.82 1.68 18.36
CA TYR A 261 -7.10 1.13 19.51
C TYR A 261 -5.58 1.36 19.41
N ALA A 262 -4.98 1.11 18.25
CA ALA A 262 -3.55 1.34 18.03
C ALA A 262 -3.18 2.82 18.29
N LEU A 263 -3.96 3.75 17.75
CA LEU A 263 -3.73 5.18 17.96
C LEU A 263 -3.91 5.60 19.41
N ALA A 264 -4.92 5.06 20.11
CA ALA A 264 -5.13 5.33 21.54
C ALA A 264 -3.91 4.90 22.39
N ASP A 265 -3.29 3.78 22.03
CA ASP A 265 -2.08 3.26 22.67
C ASP A 265 -0.78 3.91 22.13
N GLY A 266 -0.87 4.87 21.19
CA GLY A 266 0.30 5.54 20.61
C GLY A 266 1.09 4.71 19.62
N VAL A 267 0.52 3.63 19.12
CA VAL A 267 1.10 2.81 18.04
C VAL A 267 0.67 3.37 16.70
N THR A 268 1.65 3.62 15.79
CA THR A 268 1.41 4.22 14.46
C THR A 268 2.17 3.49 13.37
#